data_12847281530e8ae597868be5756200c1
#
_entry.id   12847281530e8ae597868be5756200c1
#
_cell.length_a   1.000
_cell.length_b   1.000
_cell.length_c   1.000
_cell.angle_alpha   90.00
_cell.angle_beta   90.00
_cell.angle_gamma   90.00
#
_symmetry.space_group_name_H-M   'P 1'
#
loop_
_entity.id
_entity.type
_entity.pdbx_description
1 polymer ?
#
loop_
_entity_poly.entity_id
_entity_poly.type
_entity_poly.pdbx_seq_one_letter_code
_entity_poly.pdbx_strand_id
1 'polypeptide(L)'
;FVTVDNNPIPDDDTIYPFASILNPVSGQTVSDTVSVVGFATDNYQITQVQFFLNNEIVSTLTDTPYTFLWSTLELADSSEHVLTMTAEDQSGNITTAQPVLVIISNP
;
A
#
# COMPACT_ATOMS: atom_id res chain seq x y z
N PHE A 1 34.14 -14.27 -10.30
CA PHE A 1 33.55 -14.65 -9.04
C PHE A 1 32.22 -15.35 -9.23
N VAL A 2 32.06 -16.43 -8.61
CA VAL A 2 30.80 -17.15 -8.63
C VAL A 2 30.44 -17.56 -7.22
N THR A 3 29.26 -17.20 -6.84
CA THR A 3 28.67 -17.71 -5.62
C THR A 3 27.57 -18.66 -5.99
N VAL A 4 27.66 -19.85 -5.48
CA VAL A 4 26.54 -20.74 -5.55
C VAL A 4 25.63 -20.36 -4.40
N ASP A 5 24.55 -19.79 -4.76
CA ASP A 5 23.60 -19.35 -3.76
C ASP A 5 22.47 -20.35 -3.73
N ASN A 6 22.45 -21.15 -2.69
CA ASN A 6 21.39 -22.13 -2.49
C ASN A 6 20.23 -21.53 -1.70
N ASN A 7 20.33 -20.27 -1.41
CA ASN A 7 19.26 -19.55 -0.73
C ASN A 7 18.16 -19.28 -1.74
N PRO A 8 16.91 -19.63 -1.44
CA PRO A 8 15.80 -19.28 -2.35
C PRO A 8 15.63 -17.77 -2.54
N ILE A 9 16.22 -16.95 -1.67
CA ILE A 9 16.21 -15.51 -1.79
C ILE A 9 17.65 -15.06 -1.96
N PRO A 10 18.04 -14.64 -3.18
CA PRO A 10 19.40 -14.17 -3.40
C PRO A 10 19.68 -12.91 -2.57
N ASP A 11 20.91 -12.79 -2.09
CA ASP A 11 21.33 -11.61 -1.35
C ASP A 11 21.27 -10.36 -2.21
N ASP A 12 21.34 -10.53 -3.52
CA ASP A 12 21.34 -9.41 -4.45
C ASP A 12 20.05 -9.27 -5.22
N ASP A 13 18.94 -9.64 -4.59
CA ASP A 13 17.63 -9.43 -5.22
C ASP A 13 17.45 -7.94 -5.47
N THR A 14 17.36 -7.57 -6.74
CA THR A 14 17.17 -6.18 -7.16
C THR A 14 15.81 -5.96 -7.80
N ILE A 15 14.96 -6.97 -7.78
CA ILE A 15 13.61 -6.86 -8.33
C ILE A 15 12.71 -6.32 -7.23
N TYR A 16 12.26 -5.10 -7.41
CA TYR A 16 11.39 -4.46 -6.44
C TYR A 16 9.98 -5.01 -6.54
N PRO A 17 9.24 -5.03 -5.44
CA PRO A 17 7.85 -5.48 -5.49
C PRO A 17 6.98 -4.52 -6.30
N PHE A 18 5.86 -5.02 -6.78
CA PHE A 18 4.82 -4.22 -7.39
C PHE A 18 3.80 -3.85 -6.30
N ALA A 19 3.35 -2.61 -6.31
CA ALA A 19 2.34 -2.16 -5.35
C ALA A 19 1.38 -1.21 -6.03
N SER A 20 0.10 -1.37 -5.72
CA SER A 20 -0.96 -0.52 -6.28
C SER A 20 -2.13 -0.45 -5.31
N ILE A 21 -2.75 0.71 -5.20
CA ILE A 21 -4.01 0.86 -4.48
C ILE A 21 -5.12 0.69 -5.51
N LEU A 22 -5.96 -0.32 -5.30
CA LEU A 22 -7.03 -0.64 -6.24
C LEU A 22 -8.32 0.13 -5.95
N ASN A 23 -8.56 0.46 -4.69
CA ASN A 23 -9.74 1.21 -4.26
C ASN A 23 -9.39 1.99 -2.99
N PRO A 24 -9.74 3.25 -2.90
CA PRO A 24 -10.38 4.07 -3.93
C PRO A 24 -9.43 4.40 -5.07
N VAL A 25 -9.97 4.93 -6.17
CA VAL A 25 -9.16 5.41 -7.28
C VAL A 25 -8.93 6.90 -7.12
N SER A 26 -7.85 7.40 -7.72
CA SER A 26 -7.49 8.81 -7.60
C SER A 26 -8.58 9.70 -8.19
N GLY A 27 -8.95 10.73 -7.43
CA GLY A 27 -10.01 11.65 -7.81
C GLY A 27 -11.39 11.22 -7.33
N GLN A 28 -11.50 10.07 -6.67
CA GLN A 28 -12.79 9.57 -6.22
C GLN A 28 -13.29 10.35 -5.01
N THR A 29 -14.60 10.58 -4.97
CA THR A 29 -15.28 11.15 -3.80
C THR A 29 -15.73 9.98 -2.92
N VAL A 30 -15.46 10.07 -1.62
CA VAL A 30 -15.77 8.99 -0.68
C VAL A 30 -16.52 9.53 0.52
N SER A 31 -17.25 8.65 1.19
CA SER A 31 -18.01 8.99 2.39
C SER A 31 -18.10 7.77 3.30
N ASP A 32 -18.49 8.00 4.54
CA ASP A 32 -18.67 6.96 5.56
C ASP A 32 -17.41 6.12 5.73
N THR A 33 -17.53 4.81 5.66
CA THR A 33 -16.41 3.89 5.78
C THR A 33 -16.01 3.40 4.40
N VAL A 34 -14.73 3.54 4.11
CA VAL A 34 -14.15 3.19 2.80
C VAL A 34 -13.31 1.93 2.97
N SER A 35 -13.52 0.95 2.11
CA SER A 35 -12.65 -0.21 2.06
C SER A 35 -11.45 0.15 1.19
N VAL A 36 -10.29 0.30 1.82
CA VAL A 36 -9.05 0.57 1.09
C VAL A 36 -8.44 -0.75 0.71
N VAL A 37 -8.25 -0.96 -0.59
CA VAL A 37 -7.80 -2.24 -1.13
C VAL A 37 -6.47 -2.02 -1.83
N GLY A 38 -5.46 -2.77 -1.41
CA GLY A 38 -4.15 -2.75 -2.04
C GLY A 38 -3.84 -4.06 -2.72
N PHE A 39 -2.92 -3.99 -3.66
CA PHE A 39 -2.39 -5.17 -4.33
C PHE A 39 -0.88 -5.07 -4.32
N ALA A 40 -0.20 -6.15 -3.97
CA ALA A 40 1.25 -6.21 -3.98
C ALA A 40 1.69 -7.59 -4.39
N THR A 41 2.76 -7.65 -5.17
CA THR A 41 3.34 -8.92 -5.60
C THR A 41 4.84 -8.74 -5.81
N ASP A 42 5.58 -9.83 -5.70
CA ASP A 42 7.02 -9.83 -5.90
C ASP A 42 7.44 -11.20 -6.43
N ASN A 43 8.65 -11.27 -6.98
CA ASN A 43 9.21 -12.55 -7.46
C ASN A 43 9.50 -13.51 -6.31
N TYR A 44 9.64 -13.02 -5.10
CA TYR A 44 9.77 -13.84 -3.90
C TYR A 44 8.55 -13.61 -3.03
N GLN A 45 8.73 -13.04 -1.87
CA GLN A 45 7.63 -12.90 -0.93
C GLN A 45 7.49 -11.45 -0.49
N ILE A 46 6.25 -10.99 -0.43
CA ILE A 46 5.96 -9.71 0.22
C ILE A 46 5.98 -9.97 1.73
N THR A 47 6.77 -9.20 2.46
CA THR A 47 6.88 -9.35 3.91
C THR A 47 5.95 -8.41 4.65
N GLN A 48 5.70 -7.22 4.08
CA GLN A 48 4.71 -6.33 4.68
C GLN A 48 4.25 -5.30 3.67
N VAL A 49 3.03 -4.82 3.92
CA VAL A 49 2.42 -3.71 3.20
C VAL A 49 2.00 -2.69 4.25
N GLN A 50 2.31 -1.42 4.00
CA GLN A 50 1.89 -0.34 4.87
C GLN A 50 1.07 0.65 4.08
N PHE A 51 -0.02 1.11 4.69
CA PHE A 51 -0.85 2.17 4.13
C PHE A 51 -0.62 3.46 4.89
N PHE A 52 -0.62 4.55 4.16
CA PHE A 52 -0.38 5.88 4.71
C PHE A 52 -1.54 6.79 4.33
N LEU A 53 -1.98 7.58 5.27
CA LEU A 53 -2.95 8.65 5.03
C LEU A 53 -2.26 9.98 5.35
N ASN A 54 -2.11 10.81 4.33
CA ASN A 54 -1.42 12.10 4.46
C ASN A 54 -0.02 11.93 5.07
N ASN A 55 0.68 10.87 4.64
CA ASN A 55 2.04 10.53 5.06
C ASN A 55 2.16 9.97 6.47
N GLU A 56 1.05 9.60 7.10
CA GLU A 56 1.07 8.93 8.39
C GLU A 56 0.64 7.48 8.22
N ILE A 57 1.36 6.56 8.85
CA ILE A 57 1.03 5.13 8.77
C ILE A 57 -0.31 4.90 9.47
N VAL A 58 -1.24 4.29 8.75
CA VAL A 58 -2.56 3.96 9.31
C VAL A 58 -2.83 2.47 9.35
N SER A 59 -2.04 1.67 8.64
CA SER A 59 -2.22 0.21 8.67
C SER A 59 -0.92 -0.47 8.24
N THR A 60 -0.60 -1.59 8.89
CA THR A 60 0.51 -2.45 8.52
C THR A 60 -0.02 -3.87 8.44
N LEU A 61 0.18 -4.51 7.29
CA LEU A 61 -0.35 -5.84 7.02
C LEU A 61 0.77 -6.75 6.54
N THR A 62 0.77 -7.98 7.02
CA THR A 62 1.79 -8.95 6.65
C THR A 62 1.24 -10.08 5.78
N ASP A 63 -0.08 -10.17 5.65
CA ASP A 63 -0.75 -11.21 4.88
C ASP A 63 -1.85 -10.62 4.02
N THR A 64 -2.17 -11.33 2.94
CA THR A 64 -3.31 -10.95 2.11
C THR A 64 -4.62 -11.31 2.82
N PRO A 65 -5.69 -10.60 2.52
CA PRO A 65 -5.78 -9.44 1.62
C PRO A 65 -5.20 -8.19 2.26
N TYR A 66 -4.60 -7.34 1.43
CA TYR A 66 -4.05 -6.07 1.91
C TYR A 66 -5.14 -5.01 1.86
N THR A 67 -6.03 -5.07 2.83
CA THR A 67 -7.16 -4.16 2.91
C THR A 67 -7.34 -3.66 4.33
N PHE A 68 -7.91 -2.46 4.46
CA PHE A 68 -8.34 -1.98 5.76
C PHE A 68 -9.55 -1.07 5.58
N LEU A 69 -10.30 -0.89 6.65
CA LEU A 69 -11.46 -0.01 6.66
C LEU A 69 -11.06 1.35 7.20
N TRP A 70 -11.38 2.39 6.42
CA TRP A 70 -11.05 3.76 6.78
C TRP A 70 -12.34 4.53 6.99
N SER A 71 -12.51 5.03 8.21
CA SER A 71 -13.66 5.87 8.53
C SER A 71 -13.36 7.32 8.18
N THR A 72 -14.22 7.91 7.37
CA THR A 72 -14.09 9.31 6.97
C THR A 72 -15.05 10.21 7.74
N LEU A 73 -15.79 9.65 8.71
CA LEU A 73 -16.91 10.36 9.33
C LEU A 73 -16.51 11.62 10.07
N GLU A 74 -15.28 11.67 10.57
CA GLU A 74 -14.80 12.86 11.32
C GLU A 74 -14.07 13.86 10.43
N LEU A 75 -13.98 13.56 9.13
CA LEU A 75 -13.27 14.44 8.20
C LEU A 75 -14.24 15.46 7.61
N ALA A 76 -13.70 16.63 7.33
CA ALA A 76 -14.52 17.71 6.81
C ALA A 76 -15.00 17.41 5.40
N ASP A 77 -16.24 17.78 5.11
CA ASP A 77 -16.78 17.70 3.76
C ASP A 77 -15.91 18.52 2.81
N SER A 78 -15.68 17.99 1.62
CA SER A 78 -14.84 18.58 0.58
C SER A 78 -13.35 18.62 0.91
N SER A 79 -12.91 18.06 2.02
CA SER A 79 -11.48 17.98 2.31
C SER A 79 -10.83 16.93 1.41
N GLU A 80 -9.55 17.13 1.13
CA GLU A 80 -8.78 16.24 0.28
C GLU A 80 -7.75 15.50 1.10
N HIS A 81 -7.56 14.24 0.80
CA HIS A 81 -6.60 13.40 1.50
C HIS A 81 -5.85 12.52 0.51
N VAL A 82 -4.62 12.17 0.84
CA VAL A 82 -3.79 11.36 -0.04
C VAL A 82 -3.52 10.03 0.63
N LEU A 83 -3.87 8.95 -0.06
CA LEU A 83 -3.54 7.60 0.35
C LEU A 83 -2.33 7.13 -0.42
N THR A 84 -1.38 6.53 0.29
CA THR A 84 -0.26 5.85 -0.34
C THR A 84 -0.08 4.49 0.30
N MET A 85 0.71 3.66 -0.34
CA MET A 85 0.95 2.30 0.09
C MET A 85 2.38 1.93 -0.25
N THR A 86 3.05 1.23 0.65
CA THR A 86 4.35 0.65 0.36
C THR A 86 4.27 -0.85 0.48
N ALA A 87 5.11 -1.54 -0.28
CA ALA A 87 5.27 -2.98 -0.18
C ALA A 87 6.74 -3.28 -0.05
N GLU A 88 7.06 -4.19 0.86
CA GLU A 88 8.43 -4.60 1.12
C GLU A 88 8.57 -6.10 0.87
N ASP A 89 9.66 -6.48 0.19
CA ASP A 89 9.96 -7.90 -0.04
C ASP A 89 10.95 -8.42 0.98
N GLN A 90 11.29 -9.71 0.87
CA GLN A 90 12.20 -10.34 1.82
C GLN A 90 13.62 -9.81 1.75
N SER A 91 13.98 -9.21 0.63
CA SER A 91 15.33 -8.65 0.44
C SER A 91 15.45 -7.21 0.94
N GLY A 92 14.35 -6.64 1.43
CA GLY A 92 14.34 -5.27 1.92
C GLY A 92 14.05 -4.23 0.86
N ASN A 93 13.70 -4.63 -0.35
CA ASN A 93 13.31 -3.68 -1.39
C ASN A 93 11.91 -3.16 -1.08
N ILE A 94 11.74 -1.85 -1.19
CA ILE A 94 10.46 -1.20 -0.87
C ILE A 94 10.00 -0.41 -2.08
N THR A 95 8.74 -0.61 -2.45
CA THR A 95 8.10 0.15 -3.53
C THR A 95 6.94 0.95 -2.96
N THR A 96 6.85 2.20 -3.39
CA THR A 96 5.72 3.06 -3.06
C THR A 96 4.76 3.10 -4.25
N ALA A 97 3.50 2.79 -3.98
CA ALA A 97 2.46 2.82 -5.00
C ALA A 97 2.16 4.25 -5.42
N GLN A 98 1.49 4.40 -6.57
CA GLN A 98 0.99 5.69 -7.01
C GLN A 98 0.05 6.27 -5.94
N PRO A 99 0.24 7.54 -5.55
CA PRO A 99 -0.66 8.17 -4.59
C PRO A 99 -2.08 8.24 -5.13
N VAL A 100 -3.04 8.14 -4.23
CA VAL A 100 -4.47 8.23 -4.56
C VAL A 100 -5.03 9.43 -3.83
N LEU A 101 -5.54 10.38 -4.59
CA LEU A 101 -6.20 11.56 -4.02
C LEU A 101 -7.69 11.26 -3.88
N VAL A 102 -8.23 11.50 -2.70
CA VAL A 102 -9.67 11.33 -2.45
C VAL A 102 -10.25 12.62 -1.88
N ILE A 103 -11.53 12.83 -2.18
CA ILE A 103 -12.28 13.99 -1.72
C ILE A 103 -13.39 13.46 -0.81
N ILE A 104 -13.55 14.08 0.34
CA ILE A 104 -14.54 13.65 1.31
C ILE A 104 -15.88 14.28 0.97
N SER A 105 -16.95 13.48 1.00
CA SER A 105 -18.32 13.96 0.84
C SER A 105 -19.12 13.48 2.05
N ASN A 106 -19.08 14.26 3.11
CA ASN A 106 -19.86 13.99 4.31
C ASN A 106 -20.97 15.02 4.43
N PRO A 107 -22.16 14.59 4.91
CA PRO A 107 -23.26 15.53 5.14
C PRO A 107 -22.96 16.50 6.26
#